data_06282e5a436aa20dac2558b3d7b16ca8
#
_entry.id   06282e5a436aa20dac2558b3d7b16ca8
#
_cell.length_a   1.000
_cell.length_b   1.000
_cell.length_c   1.000
_cell.angle_alpha   90.00
_cell.angle_beta   90.00
_cell.angle_gamma   90.00
#
_symmetry.space_group_name_H-M   'P 1'
#
loop_
_entity.id
_entity.type
_entity.pdbx_description
1 polymer ?
#
loop_
_entity_poly.entity_id
_entity_poly.type
_entity_poly.pdbx_seq_one_letter_code
_entity_poly.pdbx_strand_id
1 'polypeptide(L)'
;MSDQSRVMKVLAALLVSMTTGAFVLMALGNNPPSAGAFCLSSYYSLGPVKEAILSRACQSPDRWNRIEIYYSGTGAGNIEYLASLQGLTRPEDLNYHYVICNGFGGLDGEVQPTERWQKQTSSTPDRSWHGSTATIRICVIAPGINAHPTNCQVKRTEALVDGLCRVFGIQPQSIYYPGDWL
;
A
#
# COMPACT_ATOMS: atom_id res chain seq x y z
N MET A 1 -19.62 -55.26 -23.59
CA MET A 1 -18.24 -55.13 -23.10
C MET A 1 -17.47 -53.91 -23.63
N SER A 2 -18.08 -53.02 -24.43
CA SER A 2 -17.35 -51.83 -24.98
C SER A 2 -17.36 -50.58 -24.09
N ASP A 3 -18.31 -50.45 -23.18
CA ASP A 3 -18.42 -49.21 -22.34
C ASP A 3 -17.38 -49.13 -21.23
N GLN A 4 -16.99 -50.26 -20.64
CA GLN A 4 -15.96 -50.30 -19.59
C GLN A 4 -14.59 -49.82 -20.07
N SER A 5 -14.24 -50.15 -21.33
CA SER A 5 -12.99 -49.68 -21.94
C SER A 5 -12.99 -48.16 -22.24
N ARG A 6 -14.15 -47.58 -22.57
CA ARG A 6 -14.29 -46.13 -22.79
C ARG A 6 -14.20 -45.36 -21.47
N VAL A 7 -14.86 -45.83 -20.44
CA VAL A 7 -14.83 -45.23 -19.11
C VAL A 7 -13.40 -45.22 -18.55
N MET A 8 -12.68 -46.34 -18.68
CA MET A 8 -11.28 -46.43 -18.24
C MET A 8 -10.37 -45.46 -18.99
N LYS A 9 -10.55 -45.27 -20.30
CA LYS A 9 -9.79 -44.31 -21.08
C LYS A 9 -10.06 -42.86 -20.66
N VAL A 10 -11.32 -42.51 -20.41
CA VAL A 10 -11.69 -41.16 -19.95
C VAL A 10 -11.13 -40.89 -18.55
N LEU A 11 -11.22 -41.88 -17.66
CA LEU A 11 -10.71 -41.73 -16.30
C LEU A 11 -9.18 -41.58 -16.28
N ALA A 12 -8.47 -42.36 -17.11
CA ALA A 12 -7.01 -42.22 -17.27
C ALA A 12 -6.63 -40.86 -17.86
N ALA A 13 -7.34 -40.34 -18.87
CA ALA A 13 -7.09 -39.02 -19.44
C ALA A 13 -7.33 -37.91 -18.42
N LEU A 14 -8.35 -38.03 -17.59
CA LEU A 14 -8.70 -37.06 -16.53
C LEU A 14 -7.62 -37.06 -15.45
N LEU A 15 -7.15 -38.22 -15.01
CA LEU A 15 -6.05 -38.33 -14.05
C LEU A 15 -4.76 -37.71 -14.59
N VAL A 16 -4.37 -37.99 -15.84
CA VAL A 16 -3.20 -37.39 -16.47
C VAL A 16 -3.33 -35.87 -16.56
N SER A 17 -4.52 -35.36 -16.94
CA SER A 17 -4.76 -33.91 -17.00
C SER A 17 -4.65 -33.26 -15.63
N MET A 18 -5.22 -33.84 -14.58
CA MET A 18 -5.15 -33.31 -13.22
C MET A 18 -3.73 -33.33 -12.66
N THR A 19 -2.97 -34.43 -12.90
CA THR A 19 -1.59 -34.51 -12.43
C THR A 19 -0.70 -33.50 -13.17
N THR A 20 -0.85 -33.37 -14.48
CA THR A 20 -0.10 -32.37 -15.27
C THR A 20 -0.45 -30.96 -14.81
N GLY A 21 -1.71 -30.66 -14.59
CA GLY A 21 -2.16 -29.37 -14.07
C GLY A 21 -1.56 -29.06 -12.66
N ALA A 22 -1.53 -30.07 -11.79
CA ALA A 22 -0.94 -29.92 -10.45
C ALA A 22 0.57 -29.65 -10.53
N PHE A 23 1.31 -30.34 -11.40
CA PHE A 23 2.74 -30.08 -11.61
C PHE A 23 3.00 -28.68 -12.18
N VAL A 24 2.20 -28.23 -13.13
CA VAL A 24 2.31 -26.87 -13.67
C VAL A 24 2.03 -25.83 -12.60
N LEU A 25 0.99 -26.03 -11.79
CA LEU A 25 0.68 -25.12 -10.67
C LEU A 25 1.75 -25.13 -9.60
N MET A 26 2.34 -26.29 -9.28
CA MET A 26 3.49 -26.37 -8.35
C MET A 26 4.73 -25.65 -8.89
N ALA A 27 5.04 -25.81 -10.17
CA ALA A 27 6.17 -25.13 -10.80
C ALA A 27 5.96 -23.60 -10.87
N LEU A 28 4.74 -23.14 -11.10
CA LEU A 28 4.37 -21.73 -11.09
C LEU A 28 4.23 -21.18 -9.67
N GLY A 29 3.86 -22.01 -8.68
CA GLY A 29 3.69 -21.61 -7.28
C GLY A 29 4.98 -21.26 -6.57
N ASN A 30 6.13 -21.80 -7.01
CA ASN A 30 7.44 -21.42 -6.48
C ASN A 30 8.02 -20.13 -7.09
N ASN A 31 7.41 -19.65 -8.15
CA ASN A 31 7.70 -18.37 -8.76
C ASN A 31 6.33 -17.78 -9.14
N PRO A 32 5.59 -17.22 -8.19
CA PRO A 32 4.36 -16.56 -8.57
C PRO A 32 4.77 -15.54 -9.62
N PRO A 33 4.18 -15.56 -10.83
CA PRO A 33 4.40 -14.46 -11.74
C PRO A 33 4.09 -13.23 -10.88
N SER A 34 4.98 -12.26 -10.89
CA SER A 34 4.68 -10.90 -10.46
C SER A 34 3.66 -10.32 -11.44
N ALA A 35 2.60 -11.09 -11.65
CA ALA A 35 1.38 -10.66 -12.26
C ALA A 35 0.88 -9.60 -11.31
N GLY A 36 1.28 -8.40 -11.62
CA GLY A 36 0.72 -7.26 -11.00
C GLY A 36 -0.74 -7.54 -10.77
N ALA A 37 -1.18 -7.32 -9.57
CA ALA A 37 -2.53 -6.91 -9.26
C ALA A 37 -3.68 -7.93 -9.30
N PHE A 38 -3.53 -9.20 -9.55
CA PHE A 38 -4.71 -10.08 -9.63
C PHE A 38 -4.83 -11.16 -8.55
N CYS A 39 -4.06 -11.07 -7.48
CA CYS A 39 -4.38 -11.83 -6.29
C CYS A 39 -5.41 -11.03 -5.46
N LEU A 40 -6.69 -11.34 -5.63
CA LEU A 40 -7.78 -10.77 -4.84
C LEU A 40 -7.50 -10.84 -3.34
N SER A 41 -6.84 -11.90 -2.86
CA SER A 41 -6.46 -12.04 -1.46
C SER A 41 -5.41 -11.02 -1.02
N SER A 42 -4.41 -10.73 -1.85
CA SER A 42 -3.42 -9.67 -1.60
C SER A 42 -4.06 -8.28 -1.66
N TYR A 43 -4.99 -8.10 -2.58
CA TYR A 43 -5.73 -6.87 -2.77
C TYR A 43 -6.66 -6.52 -1.59
N TYR A 44 -7.30 -7.55 -0.99
CA TYR A 44 -8.16 -7.38 0.18
C TYR A 44 -7.46 -7.63 1.52
N SER A 45 -6.19 -7.99 1.53
CA SER A 45 -5.45 -8.15 2.78
C SER A 45 -5.23 -6.77 3.42
N LEU A 46 -6.02 -6.45 4.42
CA LEU A 46 -5.87 -5.25 5.26
C LEU A 46 -4.86 -5.45 6.39
N GLY A 47 -4.28 -6.63 6.54
CA GLY A 47 -3.28 -6.95 7.54
C GLY A 47 -2.12 -5.94 7.55
N PRO A 48 -1.44 -5.71 6.40
CA PRO A 48 -0.34 -4.76 6.31
C PRO A 48 -0.73 -3.32 6.67
N VAL A 49 -1.98 -2.92 6.36
CA VAL A 49 -2.49 -1.58 6.72
C VAL A 49 -2.71 -1.47 8.22
N LYS A 50 -3.28 -2.51 8.85
CA LYS A 50 -3.47 -2.53 10.31
C LYS A 50 -2.14 -2.49 11.05
N GLU A 51 -1.15 -3.23 10.58
CA GLU A 51 0.20 -3.21 11.15
C GLU A 51 0.87 -1.83 10.98
N ALA A 52 0.70 -1.19 9.83
CA ALA A 52 1.24 0.14 9.57
C ALA A 52 0.64 1.22 10.48
N ILE A 53 -0.63 1.09 10.91
CA ILE A 53 -1.28 2.02 11.83
C ILE A 53 -0.69 1.92 13.24
N LEU A 54 -0.20 0.75 13.64
CA LEU A 54 0.45 0.59 14.94
C LEU A 54 1.74 1.42 15.00
N SER A 55 2.01 2.03 16.14
CA SER A 55 3.26 2.77 16.40
C SER A 55 3.95 2.27 17.66
N ARG A 56 5.25 2.51 17.75
CA ARG A 56 6.03 2.19 18.96
C ARG A 56 5.71 3.11 20.13
N ALA A 57 5.39 4.37 19.83
CA ALA A 57 4.96 5.32 20.83
C ALA A 57 3.47 5.14 21.17
N CYS A 58 3.09 5.55 22.37
CA CYS A 58 1.69 5.53 22.80
C CYS A 58 0.85 6.45 21.90
N GLN A 59 -0.25 5.91 21.38
CA GLN A 59 -1.20 6.66 20.55
C GLN A 59 -2.26 7.29 21.45
N SER A 60 -2.32 8.62 21.48
CA SER A 60 -3.42 9.34 22.11
C SER A 60 -4.54 9.57 21.10
N PRO A 61 -5.81 9.26 21.42
CA PRO A 61 -6.94 9.47 20.50
C PRO A 61 -7.05 10.91 19.99
N ASP A 62 -6.73 11.90 20.81
CA ASP A 62 -6.85 13.32 20.47
C ASP A 62 -5.61 13.90 19.80
N ARG A 63 -4.60 13.06 19.51
CA ARG A 63 -3.32 13.50 18.95
C ARG A 63 -3.45 14.04 17.54
N TRP A 64 -4.29 13.40 16.72
CA TRP A 64 -4.44 13.67 15.31
C TRP A 64 -5.88 14.02 14.96
N ASN A 65 -6.07 15.13 14.23
CA ASN A 65 -7.40 15.60 13.86
C ASN A 65 -7.55 15.87 12.35
N ARG A 66 -6.49 15.66 11.56
CA ARG A 66 -6.46 15.95 10.14
C ARG A 66 -5.57 14.95 9.38
N ILE A 67 -5.94 14.64 8.15
CA ILE A 67 -5.14 13.85 7.22
C ILE A 67 -4.93 14.64 5.94
N GLU A 68 -3.71 14.67 5.45
CA GLU A 68 -3.35 15.28 4.17
C GLU A 68 -2.56 14.30 3.32
N ILE A 69 -3.01 14.11 2.07
CA ILE A 69 -2.41 13.22 1.08
C ILE A 69 -1.69 14.08 0.05
N TYR A 70 -0.47 13.69 -0.30
CA TYR A 70 0.37 14.36 -1.28
C TYR A 70 0.95 13.38 -2.27
N TYR A 71 1.20 13.81 -3.50
CA TYR A 71 2.05 13.10 -4.43
C TYR A 71 3.52 13.43 -4.18
N SER A 72 4.38 12.43 -4.38
CA SER A 72 5.84 12.63 -4.23
C SER A 72 6.44 13.52 -5.32
N GLY A 73 5.78 13.65 -6.46
CA GLY A 73 6.34 14.26 -7.67
C GLY A 73 7.35 13.36 -8.39
N THR A 74 7.42 12.06 -8.03
CA THR A 74 8.39 11.10 -8.59
C THR A 74 7.68 9.87 -9.12
N GLY A 75 8.23 9.27 -10.20
CA GLY A 75 7.70 8.04 -10.79
C GLY A 75 8.11 6.75 -10.06
N ALA A 76 9.01 6.84 -9.08
CA ALA A 76 9.51 5.72 -8.30
C ALA A 76 9.97 6.20 -6.92
N GLY A 77 10.03 5.31 -5.94
CA GLY A 77 10.61 5.64 -4.64
C GLY A 77 10.07 4.81 -3.46
N ASN A 78 10.73 5.06 -2.34
CA ASN A 78 10.42 4.57 -1.01
C ASN A 78 10.88 5.64 0.00
N ILE A 79 10.88 5.33 1.29
CA ILE A 79 11.31 6.27 2.35
C ILE A 79 12.75 6.74 2.12
N GLU A 80 13.69 5.81 1.83
CA GLU A 80 15.11 6.11 1.65
C GLU A 80 15.35 6.97 0.40
N TYR A 81 14.67 6.63 -0.69
CA TYR A 81 14.77 7.40 -1.94
C TYR A 81 14.25 8.82 -1.77
N LEU A 82 13.09 9.01 -1.13
CA LEU A 82 12.53 10.34 -0.89
C LEU A 82 13.43 11.17 0.03
N ALA A 83 14.00 10.57 1.06
CA ALA A 83 14.95 11.25 1.95
C ALA A 83 16.19 11.70 1.17
N SER A 84 16.76 10.84 0.34
CA SER A 84 17.90 11.15 -0.52
C SER A 84 17.58 12.29 -1.50
N LEU A 85 16.42 12.24 -2.14
CA LEU A 85 15.97 13.27 -3.10
C LEU A 85 15.81 14.63 -2.45
N GLN A 86 15.38 14.67 -1.19
CA GLN A 86 15.24 15.91 -0.40
C GLN A 86 16.57 16.36 0.25
N GLY A 87 17.67 15.64 0.00
CA GLY A 87 18.97 15.96 0.58
C GLY A 87 19.05 15.72 2.09
N LEU A 88 18.16 14.89 2.63
CA LEU A 88 18.14 14.57 4.05
C LEU A 88 19.24 13.55 4.38
N THR A 89 19.99 13.82 5.44
CA THR A 89 21.04 12.91 5.92
C THR A 89 20.46 11.62 6.49
N ARG A 90 19.24 11.70 7.05
CA ARG A 90 18.57 10.58 7.70
C ARG A 90 17.12 10.44 7.20
N PRO A 91 16.66 9.22 6.87
CA PRO A 91 15.28 8.99 6.48
C PRO A 91 14.25 9.40 7.55
N GLU A 92 14.63 9.41 8.82
CA GLU A 92 13.78 9.83 9.94
C GLU A 92 13.43 11.32 9.94
N ASP A 93 14.19 12.14 9.21
CA ASP A 93 13.92 13.58 9.06
C ASP A 93 12.84 13.86 7.99
N LEU A 94 12.41 12.81 7.25
CA LEU A 94 11.35 12.93 6.24
C LEU A 94 10.06 13.47 6.86
N ASN A 95 9.45 14.47 6.20
CA ASN A 95 8.30 15.20 6.75
C ASN A 95 6.94 14.56 6.44
N TYR A 96 6.91 13.23 6.29
CA TYR A 96 5.70 12.44 6.11
C TYR A 96 5.60 11.37 7.20
N HIS A 97 4.37 10.96 7.52
CA HIS A 97 4.10 9.87 8.46
C HIS A 97 4.05 8.51 7.75
N TYR A 98 3.59 8.52 6.49
CA TYR A 98 3.48 7.33 5.65
C TYR A 98 3.96 7.61 4.23
N VAL A 99 4.51 6.58 3.61
CA VAL A 99 4.83 6.55 2.17
C VAL A 99 4.11 5.35 1.56
N ILE A 100 3.41 5.57 0.43
CA ILE A 100 2.71 4.52 -0.33
C ILE A 100 3.46 4.27 -1.63
N CYS A 101 4.08 3.10 -1.75
CA CYS A 101 4.91 2.73 -2.90
C CYS A 101 4.06 2.33 -4.12
N ASN A 102 4.65 2.44 -5.34
CA ASN A 102 4.00 2.17 -6.62
C ASN A 102 4.59 0.98 -7.40
N GLY A 103 5.32 0.10 -6.75
CA GLY A 103 5.99 -1.02 -7.41
C GLY A 103 7.44 -0.74 -7.84
N PHE A 104 7.87 0.53 -7.81
CA PHE A 104 9.24 0.94 -8.15
C PHE A 104 9.95 1.51 -6.92
N GLY A 105 10.63 0.62 -6.20
CA GLY A 105 11.32 0.95 -4.93
C GLY A 105 10.66 0.34 -3.69
N GLY A 106 9.50 -0.27 -3.83
CA GLY A 106 8.74 -1.04 -2.86
C GLY A 106 7.59 -1.74 -3.57
N LEU A 107 6.82 -2.61 -2.92
CA LEU A 107 5.67 -3.29 -3.54
C LEU A 107 4.57 -2.27 -3.89
N ASP A 108 3.82 -2.51 -4.97
CA ASP A 108 2.71 -1.63 -5.35
C ASP A 108 1.63 -1.61 -4.25
N GLY A 109 1.29 -0.42 -3.76
CA GLY A 109 0.40 -0.21 -2.62
C GLY A 109 1.01 -0.59 -1.27
N GLU A 110 2.32 -0.81 -1.17
CA GLU A 110 2.99 -1.01 0.11
C GLU A 110 2.90 0.26 0.96
N VAL A 111 2.43 0.11 2.19
CA VAL A 111 2.33 1.20 3.17
C VAL A 111 3.56 1.16 4.07
N GLN A 112 4.44 2.13 3.94
CA GLN A 112 5.64 2.27 4.74
C GLN A 112 5.45 3.35 5.82
N PRO A 113 5.29 2.98 7.11
CA PRO A 113 5.27 3.94 8.20
C PRO A 113 6.69 4.48 8.46
N THR A 114 6.83 5.77 8.55
CA THR A 114 8.12 6.43 8.82
C THR A 114 8.45 6.42 10.32
N GLU A 115 9.69 6.77 10.66
CA GLU A 115 10.08 6.97 12.07
C GLU A 115 9.26 8.09 12.74
N ARG A 116 8.82 9.09 11.97
CA ARG A 116 7.93 10.16 12.46
C ARG A 116 6.62 9.59 12.96
N TRP A 117 6.01 8.64 12.23
CA TRP A 117 4.83 7.93 12.68
C TRP A 117 5.13 7.06 13.89
N GLN A 118 6.21 6.30 13.85
CA GLN A 118 6.59 5.41 14.94
C GLN A 118 6.81 6.12 16.27
N LYS A 119 7.31 7.37 16.21
CA LYS A 119 7.54 8.24 17.37
C LYS A 119 6.36 9.18 17.68
N GLN A 120 5.28 9.13 16.87
CA GLN A 120 4.12 10.02 16.98
C GLN A 120 4.52 11.52 17.00
N THR A 121 5.51 11.91 16.21
CA THR A 121 6.00 13.28 16.13
C THR A 121 5.28 14.06 15.03
N SER A 122 4.93 15.31 15.31
CA SER A 122 4.29 16.20 14.34
C SER A 122 5.18 16.48 13.13
N SER A 123 4.53 16.70 11.97
CA SER A 123 5.21 17.27 10.81
C SER A 123 5.63 18.71 11.09
N THR A 124 6.79 19.10 10.56
CA THR A 124 7.21 20.50 10.58
C THR A 124 6.40 21.30 9.57
N PRO A 125 5.86 22.48 9.94
CA PRO A 125 5.23 23.38 8.99
C PRO A 125 6.19 23.78 7.88
N ASP A 126 5.70 23.77 6.62
CA ASP A 126 6.41 24.27 5.47
C ASP A 126 5.64 25.46 4.86
N ARG A 127 6.31 26.29 4.05
CA ARG A 127 5.69 27.49 3.42
C ARG A 127 4.49 27.18 2.54
N SER A 128 4.41 25.99 2.00
CA SER A 128 3.31 25.52 1.16
C SER A 128 2.19 24.82 1.95
N TRP A 129 2.29 24.78 3.29
CA TRP A 129 1.43 23.95 4.09
C TRP A 129 0.76 24.75 5.22
N HIS A 130 -0.56 24.69 5.25
CA HIS A 130 -1.40 25.39 6.24
C HIS A 130 -1.86 24.47 7.40
N GLY A 131 -1.29 23.26 7.49
CA GLY A 131 -1.72 22.24 8.46
C GLY A 131 -1.33 22.56 9.91
N SER A 132 -2.10 22.04 10.82
CA SER A 132 -1.79 22.07 12.24
C SER A 132 -0.74 20.99 12.59
N THR A 133 -0.12 21.12 13.77
CA THR A 133 0.80 20.11 14.30
C THR A 133 0.12 18.75 14.56
N ALA A 134 -1.22 18.69 14.50
CA ALA A 134 -2.04 17.50 14.65
C ALA A 134 -2.45 16.88 13.29
N THR A 135 -1.67 17.09 12.23
CA THR A 135 -1.95 16.57 10.87
C THR A 135 -1.11 15.33 10.59
N ILE A 136 -1.75 14.25 10.15
CA ILE A 136 -1.10 13.07 9.57
C ILE A 136 -0.83 13.36 8.09
N ARG A 137 0.40 13.19 7.62
CA ARG A 137 0.79 13.40 6.23
C ARG A 137 1.13 12.07 5.56
N ILE A 138 0.47 11.81 4.44
CA ILE A 138 0.65 10.61 3.63
C ILE A 138 1.24 11.03 2.28
N CYS A 139 2.38 10.45 1.91
CA CYS A 139 3.01 10.65 0.61
C CYS A 139 2.73 9.44 -0.28
N VAL A 140 2.10 9.66 -1.43
CA VAL A 140 1.87 8.62 -2.44
C VAL A 140 2.91 8.80 -3.55
N ILE A 141 3.66 7.74 -3.85
CA ILE A 141 4.67 7.76 -4.90
C ILE A 141 3.97 7.83 -6.26
N ALA A 142 3.85 9.02 -6.79
CA ALA A 142 3.30 9.29 -8.11
C ALA A 142 3.90 10.59 -8.67
N PRO A 143 4.08 10.71 -9.99
CA PRO A 143 4.66 11.91 -10.61
C PRO A 143 3.83 13.19 -10.39
N GLY A 144 2.56 13.07 -10.04
CA GLY A 144 1.64 14.20 -9.94
C GLY A 144 0.99 14.49 -11.30
N ILE A 145 0.98 15.73 -11.73
CA ILE A 145 0.24 16.21 -12.89
C ILE A 145 0.28 15.22 -14.07
N ASN A 146 -0.91 14.76 -14.50
CA ASN A 146 -1.14 13.78 -15.60
C ASN A 146 -0.66 12.33 -15.35
N ALA A 147 -0.28 11.97 -14.14
CA ALA A 147 0.04 10.58 -13.80
C ALA A 147 -0.61 10.20 -12.47
N HIS A 148 -1.73 9.51 -12.58
CA HIS A 148 -2.49 9.06 -11.42
C HIS A 148 -1.77 7.94 -10.66
N PRO A 149 -2.01 7.82 -9.36
CA PRO A 149 -1.55 6.67 -8.60
C PRO A 149 -2.17 5.37 -9.14
N THR A 150 -1.54 4.24 -8.87
CA THR A 150 -2.08 2.93 -9.25
C THR A 150 -3.38 2.64 -8.48
N ASN A 151 -4.23 1.78 -9.02
CA ASN A 151 -5.44 1.32 -8.32
C ASN A 151 -5.12 0.68 -6.97
N CYS A 152 -3.94 0.05 -6.85
CA CYS A 152 -3.49 -0.56 -5.60
C CYS A 152 -3.13 0.51 -4.58
N GLN A 153 -2.39 1.55 -4.99
CA GLN A 153 -2.08 2.69 -4.14
C GLN A 153 -3.34 3.41 -3.64
N VAL A 154 -4.30 3.70 -4.54
CA VAL A 154 -5.57 4.36 -4.17
C VAL A 154 -6.27 3.57 -3.07
N LYS A 155 -6.53 2.29 -3.29
CA LYS A 155 -7.23 1.45 -2.31
C LYS A 155 -6.49 1.26 -1.00
N ARG A 156 -5.17 1.17 -1.04
CA ARG A 156 -4.35 1.10 0.18
C ARG A 156 -4.37 2.41 0.96
N THR A 157 -4.32 3.53 0.25
CA THR A 157 -4.44 4.86 0.86
C THR A 157 -5.81 5.04 1.50
N GLU A 158 -6.89 4.70 0.81
CA GLU A 158 -8.25 4.75 1.36
C GLU A 158 -8.40 3.87 2.61
N ALA A 159 -7.91 2.63 2.55
CA ALA A 159 -7.95 1.73 3.69
C ALA A 159 -7.12 2.24 4.89
N LEU A 160 -5.98 2.89 4.63
CA LEU A 160 -5.17 3.52 5.66
C LEU A 160 -5.91 4.72 6.28
N VAL A 161 -6.47 5.58 5.46
CA VAL A 161 -7.26 6.75 5.89
C VAL A 161 -8.45 6.31 6.74
N ASP A 162 -9.22 5.32 6.29
CA ASP A 162 -10.34 4.75 7.05
C ASP A 162 -9.90 4.19 8.41
N GLY A 163 -8.78 3.50 8.43
CA GLY A 163 -8.22 2.95 9.66
C GLY A 163 -7.81 4.06 10.64
N LEU A 164 -7.12 5.09 10.16
CA LEU A 164 -6.71 6.24 10.96
C LEU A 164 -7.91 7.03 11.48
N CYS A 165 -8.94 7.25 10.64
CA CYS A 165 -10.17 7.91 11.06
C CYS A 165 -10.86 7.17 12.21
N ARG A 166 -10.90 5.84 12.15
CA ARG A 166 -11.50 5.04 13.24
C ARG A 166 -10.70 5.10 14.54
N VAL A 167 -9.37 5.11 14.45
CA VAL A 167 -8.48 5.12 15.63
C VAL A 167 -8.50 6.48 16.30
N PHE A 168 -8.50 7.58 15.54
CA PHE A 168 -8.34 8.94 16.05
C PHE A 168 -9.62 9.77 16.01
N GLY A 169 -10.73 9.24 15.53
CA GLY A 169 -11.99 9.98 15.43
C GLY A 169 -11.97 11.14 14.42
N ILE A 170 -11.08 11.06 13.40
CA ILE A 170 -10.92 12.13 12.40
C ILE A 170 -12.17 12.19 11.50
N GLN A 171 -12.73 13.38 11.37
CA GLN A 171 -13.95 13.61 10.59
C GLN A 171 -13.62 13.65 9.08
N PRO A 172 -14.53 13.19 8.19
CA PRO A 172 -14.32 13.17 6.74
C PRO A 172 -13.95 14.54 6.14
N GLN A 173 -14.50 15.64 6.67
CA GLN A 173 -14.18 17.00 6.22
C GLN A 173 -12.76 17.46 6.57
N SER A 174 -12.06 16.71 7.40
CA SER A 174 -10.66 16.96 7.78
C SER A 174 -9.66 16.13 6.99
N ILE A 175 -10.12 15.47 5.90
CA ILE A 175 -9.29 14.69 5.00
C ILE A 175 -9.10 15.47 3.71
N TYR A 176 -7.85 15.67 3.30
CA TYR A 176 -7.48 16.45 2.11
C TYR A 176 -6.74 15.56 1.12
N TYR A 177 -7.35 15.38 -0.04
CA TYR A 177 -6.78 14.68 -1.18
C TYR A 177 -6.21 15.67 -2.20
N PRO A 178 -5.23 15.27 -3.02
CA PRO A 178 -4.85 16.05 -4.20
C PRO A 178 -6.05 16.27 -5.12
N GLY A 179 -6.09 17.39 -5.84
CA GLY A 179 -7.25 17.78 -6.67
C GLY A 179 -7.57 16.82 -7.83
N ASP A 180 -6.62 15.97 -8.20
CA ASP A 180 -6.68 14.98 -9.28
C ASP A 180 -6.62 13.53 -8.73
N TRP A 181 -7.10 13.32 -7.49
CA TRP A 181 -7.02 12.01 -6.83
C TRP A 181 -7.78 10.89 -7.54
N LEU A 182 -8.94 11.18 -8.19
CA LEU A 182 -9.82 10.24 -8.91
C LEU A 182 -10.18 10.78 -10.28
#